data_7e915120ad2812f8f1210628d667169c
#
_entry.id   7e915120ad2812f8f1210628d667169c
#
_cell.length_a   1.000
_cell.length_b   1.000
_cell.length_c   1.000
_cell.angle_alpha   90.00
_cell.angle_beta   90.00
_cell.angle_gamma   90.00
#
_symmetry.space_group_name_H-M   'P 1'
#
loop_
_entity.id
_entity.type
_entity.pdbx_description
1 polymer ?
#
loop_
_entity_poly.entity_id
_entity_poly.type
_entity_poly.pdbx_seq_one_letter_code
_entity_poly.pdbx_strand_id
1 'polypeptide(L)'
;SDVYKRQPYGRIMSYVYREEEKTMLSAEEQLHTIASGAAQIVPESALLEKLKRGTPLNIKLGVDPTAPDIHLGHAVPLRKLRQFQDLGHGVTLIIGDGTALIGDPSGRNTTRPQLTSEQIKANAQTYVDQAFKILDPEKTALRYNSEWLLSLNMEDLLKLASNFTVARILERDDFHKRYTNSQPISLHEFLYPLMQAYDSVVIKADVELGGTDQLFNLLAGRELMEKMGMEPQVCLTLPLLEGTDGVQKMSKSYGNYIGLTDEPADMFGKVMSIPDELMVKYYRLASALPVDQIDEIERGLAADELHPNKVKRALAKNIVAAYYDEAAAQAAEEQFDLVFKQHAVPDDIPEFAADLTPNDDGTVYLAKLLADASLAASAGEARRLIDGGGVKVNGEALPAKSYNVDPALLAGATLQVGKRKFVKLV
;
A
#
# COMPACT_ATOMS: atom_id res chain seq x y z
N SER A 1 14.00 -32.04 21.27
CA SER A 1 14.30 -31.59 19.92
C SER A 1 13.34 -32.11 18.83
N ASP A 2 12.54 -33.17 19.07
CA ASP A 2 11.63 -33.72 18.03
C ASP A 2 10.16 -33.28 18.18
N VAL A 3 9.85 -32.41 19.13
CA VAL A 3 8.46 -31.95 19.38
C VAL A 3 8.04 -30.81 18.42
N TYR A 4 9.01 -30.09 17.85
CA TYR A 4 8.74 -28.98 16.92
C TYR A 4 8.40 -29.41 15.47
N LYS A 5 8.66 -30.67 15.08
CA LYS A 5 8.40 -31.19 13.73
C LYS A 5 6.97 -31.66 13.46
N ARG A 6 6.10 -31.67 14.47
CA ARG A 6 4.70 -32.16 14.35
C ARG A 6 3.62 -31.09 14.50
N GLN A 7 3.99 -29.82 14.58
CA GLN A 7 3.01 -28.73 14.56
C GLN A 7 2.93 -28.13 13.15
N PRO A 8 1.72 -27.78 12.66
CA PRO A 8 1.55 -27.20 11.32
C PRO A 8 2.41 -25.96 11.05
N TYR A 9 2.85 -25.28 12.09
CA TYR A 9 3.76 -24.12 12.03
C TYR A 9 5.21 -24.45 11.60
N GLY A 10 5.71 -25.65 11.87
CA GLY A 10 7.04 -26.08 11.41
C GLY A 10 7.10 -26.23 9.89
N ARG A 11 5.96 -26.44 9.23
CA ARG A 11 5.87 -26.48 7.77
C ARG A 11 5.79 -25.07 7.15
N ILE A 12 5.12 -24.11 7.78
CA ILE A 12 5.00 -22.75 7.27
C ILE A 12 6.34 -22.01 7.30
N MET A 13 7.21 -22.30 8.29
CA MET A 13 8.52 -21.64 8.45
C MET A 13 9.66 -22.33 7.71
N SER A 14 9.47 -23.56 7.19
CA SER A 14 10.55 -24.32 6.51
C SER A 14 10.54 -24.22 4.98
N TYR A 15 9.64 -23.42 4.40
CA TYR A 15 9.53 -23.25 2.94
C TYR A 15 10.25 -22.01 2.41
N VAL A 16 11.40 -21.68 3.01
CA VAL A 16 12.29 -20.69 2.42
C VAL A 16 13.26 -21.43 1.50
N TYR A 17 13.08 -21.22 0.19
CA TYR A 17 13.96 -21.61 -0.92
C TYR A 17 14.28 -23.12 -1.05
N ARG A 18 13.40 -23.87 -1.71
CA ARG A 18 13.82 -24.92 -2.63
C ARG A 18 13.89 -24.33 -4.05
N GLU A 19 15.06 -24.26 -4.61
CA GLU A 19 15.24 -24.27 -6.08
C GLU A 19 14.80 -25.66 -6.58
N GLU A 20 13.47 -25.84 -6.76
CA GLU A 20 12.95 -26.92 -7.58
C GLU A 20 12.96 -26.40 -9.02
N GLU A 21 13.37 -27.21 -9.97
CA GLU A 21 13.14 -26.97 -11.41
C GLU A 21 11.67 -26.57 -11.58
N LYS A 22 11.41 -25.29 -11.85
CA LYS A 22 10.06 -24.76 -12.01
C LYS A 22 9.46 -25.36 -13.27
N THR A 23 8.78 -26.48 -13.15
CA THR A 23 7.80 -26.91 -14.14
C THR A 23 6.80 -25.76 -14.28
N MET A 24 6.62 -25.21 -15.48
CA MET A 24 5.65 -24.14 -15.70
C MET A 24 4.27 -24.64 -15.21
N LEU A 25 3.63 -23.86 -14.35
CA LEU A 25 2.28 -24.17 -13.87
C LEU A 25 1.32 -24.27 -15.05
N SER A 26 0.31 -25.14 -14.95
CA SER A 26 -0.78 -25.21 -15.93
C SER A 26 -1.51 -23.87 -16.03
N ALA A 27 -2.23 -23.65 -17.11
CA ALA A 27 -3.00 -22.42 -17.29
C ALA A 27 -4.04 -22.21 -16.17
N GLU A 28 -4.62 -23.27 -15.67
CA GLU A 28 -5.60 -23.29 -14.58
C GLU A 28 -4.94 -22.93 -13.24
N GLU A 29 -3.76 -23.47 -12.92
CA GLU A 29 -2.99 -23.12 -11.72
C GLU A 29 -2.50 -21.66 -11.77
N GLN A 30 -2.05 -21.20 -12.94
CA GLN A 30 -1.70 -19.80 -13.14
C GLN A 30 -2.92 -18.90 -12.93
N LEU A 31 -4.08 -19.24 -13.51
CA LEU A 31 -5.32 -18.49 -13.32
C LEU A 31 -5.73 -18.44 -11.84
N HIS A 32 -5.61 -19.56 -11.11
CA HIS A 32 -5.88 -19.58 -9.66
C HIS A 32 -4.99 -18.59 -8.90
N THR A 33 -3.68 -18.59 -9.18
CA THR A 33 -2.73 -17.64 -8.59
C THR A 33 -3.07 -16.19 -8.95
N ILE A 34 -3.38 -15.92 -10.21
CA ILE A 34 -3.69 -14.58 -10.72
C ILE A 34 -5.02 -14.08 -10.13
N ALA A 35 -6.03 -14.94 -10.02
CA ALA A 35 -7.35 -14.59 -9.49
C ALA A 35 -7.33 -14.33 -7.98
N SER A 36 -6.39 -14.93 -7.26
CA SER A 36 -6.27 -14.68 -5.81
C SER A 36 -6.05 -13.20 -5.51
N GLY A 37 -6.94 -12.61 -4.71
CA GLY A 37 -6.92 -11.19 -4.35
C GLY A 37 -7.37 -10.23 -5.45
N ALA A 38 -7.71 -10.70 -6.66
CA ALA A 38 -8.34 -9.86 -7.68
C ALA A 38 -9.80 -9.52 -7.28
N ALA A 39 -10.22 -8.30 -7.58
CA ALA A 39 -11.63 -7.91 -7.43
C ALA A 39 -12.45 -8.33 -8.65
N GLN A 40 -11.88 -8.15 -9.85
CA GLN A 40 -12.52 -8.53 -11.12
C GLN A 40 -11.46 -8.86 -12.16
N ILE A 41 -11.78 -9.81 -13.03
CA ILE A 41 -11.03 -10.14 -14.26
C ILE A 41 -12.02 -10.10 -15.42
N VAL A 42 -11.81 -9.21 -16.39
CA VAL A 42 -12.79 -8.94 -17.45
C VAL A 42 -12.15 -9.06 -18.84
N PRO A 43 -12.53 -10.03 -19.65
CA PRO A 43 -13.23 -11.25 -19.26
C PRO A 43 -12.25 -12.34 -18.77
N GLU A 44 -12.65 -13.10 -17.76
CA GLU A 44 -11.81 -14.17 -17.19
C GLU A 44 -11.53 -15.28 -18.20
N SER A 45 -12.53 -15.63 -19.03
CA SER A 45 -12.36 -16.65 -20.08
C SER A 45 -11.24 -16.29 -21.07
N ALA A 46 -11.09 -15.01 -21.42
CA ALA A 46 -10.02 -14.58 -22.31
C ALA A 46 -8.64 -14.69 -21.65
N LEU A 47 -8.54 -14.47 -20.33
CA LEU A 47 -7.28 -14.69 -19.61
C LEU A 47 -6.87 -16.16 -19.67
N LEU A 48 -7.79 -17.08 -19.39
CA LEU A 48 -7.52 -18.52 -19.45
C LEU A 48 -7.08 -18.94 -20.87
N GLU A 49 -7.75 -18.43 -21.91
CA GLU A 49 -7.37 -18.71 -23.30
C GLU A 49 -5.96 -18.19 -23.63
N LYS A 50 -5.62 -16.98 -23.18
CA LYS A 50 -4.27 -16.43 -23.35
C LYS A 50 -3.22 -17.29 -22.62
N LEU A 51 -3.48 -17.71 -21.39
CA LEU A 51 -2.59 -18.58 -20.61
C LEU A 51 -2.39 -19.96 -21.29
N LYS A 52 -3.44 -20.55 -21.88
CA LYS A 52 -3.39 -21.83 -22.60
C LYS A 52 -2.49 -21.81 -23.84
N ARG A 53 -2.10 -20.64 -24.35
CA ARG A 53 -1.13 -20.53 -25.45
C ARG A 53 0.28 -20.96 -25.05
N GLY A 54 0.58 -20.98 -23.74
CA GLY A 54 1.90 -21.36 -23.24
C GLY A 54 3.02 -20.38 -23.61
N THR A 55 2.68 -19.15 -23.98
CA THR A 55 3.64 -18.07 -24.30
C THR A 55 3.56 -16.97 -23.25
N PRO A 56 4.68 -16.30 -22.92
CA PRO A 56 4.67 -15.17 -22.00
C PRO A 56 3.70 -14.09 -22.45
N LEU A 57 2.83 -13.63 -21.55
CA LEU A 57 1.94 -12.50 -21.76
C LEU A 57 2.67 -11.20 -21.44
N ASN A 58 2.22 -10.08 -22.05
CA ASN A 58 2.68 -8.74 -21.73
C ASN A 58 1.71 -8.06 -20.74
N ILE A 59 2.13 -7.91 -19.49
CA ILE A 59 1.33 -7.39 -18.39
C ILE A 59 1.66 -5.93 -18.16
N LYS A 60 0.66 -5.08 -18.21
CA LYS A 60 0.78 -3.62 -18.05
C LYS A 60 0.29 -3.16 -16.68
N LEU A 61 1.04 -2.25 -16.08
CA LEU A 61 0.57 -1.36 -15.03
C LEU A 61 1.03 0.07 -15.34
N GLY A 62 0.09 1.01 -15.41
CA GLY A 62 0.37 2.45 -15.48
C GLY A 62 0.23 3.09 -14.11
N VAL A 63 1.16 3.99 -13.75
CA VAL A 63 1.15 4.74 -12.51
C VAL A 63 1.54 6.20 -12.75
N ASP A 64 0.71 7.12 -12.28
CA ASP A 64 1.04 8.55 -12.29
C ASP A 64 1.89 8.90 -11.07
N PRO A 65 3.06 9.52 -11.22
CA PRO A 65 3.95 9.86 -10.12
C PRO A 65 3.44 11.11 -9.37
N THR A 66 2.32 10.98 -8.67
CA THR A 66 1.63 12.09 -8.00
C THR A 66 2.13 12.36 -6.58
N ALA A 67 2.89 11.44 -5.99
CA ALA A 67 3.50 11.57 -4.67
C ALA A 67 4.82 10.80 -4.61
N PRO A 68 5.81 11.27 -3.83
CA PRO A 68 7.14 10.64 -3.79
C PRO A 68 7.18 9.29 -3.08
N ASP A 69 6.33 9.08 -2.08
CA ASP A 69 6.41 7.85 -1.28
C ASP A 69 5.21 6.96 -1.48
N ILE A 70 5.45 5.66 -1.55
CA ILE A 70 4.42 4.63 -1.68
C ILE A 70 4.21 3.89 -0.34
N HIS A 71 3.00 3.42 -0.15
CA HIS A 71 2.57 2.61 0.99
C HIS A 71 2.03 1.26 0.53
N LEU A 72 1.72 0.33 1.44
CA LEU A 72 1.25 -1.02 1.09
C LEU A 72 0.06 -1.01 0.11
N GLY A 73 -0.84 -0.03 0.21
CA GLY A 73 -1.94 0.11 -0.75
C GLY A 73 -1.48 0.33 -2.19
N HIS A 74 -0.40 1.09 -2.42
CA HIS A 74 0.22 1.24 -3.72
C HIS A 74 1.04 0.01 -4.14
N ALA A 75 1.53 -0.76 -3.16
CA ALA A 75 2.26 -2.00 -3.42
C ALA A 75 1.37 -3.14 -3.93
N VAL A 76 0.06 -3.10 -3.67
CA VAL A 76 -0.89 -4.15 -4.10
C VAL A 76 -0.77 -4.47 -5.60
N PRO A 77 -0.90 -3.51 -6.54
CA PRO A 77 -0.74 -3.80 -7.95
C PRO A 77 0.69 -4.20 -8.33
N LEU A 78 1.73 -3.69 -7.66
CA LEU A 78 3.11 -4.09 -7.88
C LEU A 78 3.35 -5.56 -7.47
N ARG A 79 2.75 -5.99 -6.37
CA ARG A 79 2.81 -7.40 -5.96
C ARG A 79 2.08 -8.31 -6.92
N LYS A 80 0.95 -7.88 -7.47
CA LYS A 80 0.27 -8.63 -8.53
C LYS A 80 1.14 -8.74 -9.78
N LEU A 81 1.82 -7.65 -10.18
CA LEU A 81 2.82 -7.70 -11.25
C LEU A 81 3.94 -8.70 -10.95
N ARG A 82 4.44 -8.72 -9.70
CA ARG A 82 5.46 -9.67 -9.28
C ARG A 82 4.98 -11.12 -9.41
N GLN A 83 3.73 -11.42 -9.07
CA GLN A 83 3.15 -12.75 -9.30
C GLN A 83 3.20 -13.15 -10.78
N PHE A 84 2.90 -12.24 -11.69
CA PHE A 84 3.04 -12.50 -13.13
C PHE A 84 4.51 -12.74 -13.55
N GLN A 85 5.46 -11.99 -13.00
CA GLN A 85 6.90 -12.26 -13.24
C GLN A 85 7.32 -13.65 -12.75
N ASP A 86 6.84 -14.05 -11.58
CA ASP A 86 7.14 -15.35 -10.98
C ASP A 86 6.54 -16.52 -11.78
N LEU A 87 5.43 -16.26 -12.50
CA LEU A 87 4.80 -17.17 -13.45
C LEU A 87 5.48 -17.18 -14.83
N GLY A 88 6.48 -16.31 -15.07
CA GLY A 88 7.24 -16.26 -16.33
C GLY A 88 6.68 -15.30 -17.37
N HIS A 89 5.77 -14.40 -17.02
CA HIS A 89 5.24 -13.39 -17.92
C HIS A 89 6.11 -12.12 -17.97
N GLY A 90 6.06 -11.41 -19.08
CA GLY A 90 6.69 -10.09 -19.24
C GLY A 90 5.87 -8.99 -18.56
N VAL A 91 6.56 -8.08 -17.86
CA VAL A 91 5.92 -6.98 -17.13
C VAL A 91 6.39 -5.64 -17.71
N THR A 92 5.44 -4.76 -17.98
CA THR A 92 5.69 -3.37 -18.36
C THR A 92 5.11 -2.43 -17.31
N LEU A 93 5.99 -1.75 -16.58
CA LEU A 93 5.64 -0.66 -15.67
C LEU A 93 5.73 0.65 -16.45
N ILE A 94 4.59 1.34 -16.61
CA ILE A 94 4.52 2.65 -17.27
C ILE A 94 4.45 3.73 -16.21
N ILE A 95 5.43 4.63 -16.25
CA ILE A 95 5.34 5.90 -15.52
C ILE A 95 4.55 6.88 -16.37
N GLY A 96 3.42 7.33 -15.85
CA GLY A 96 2.50 8.25 -16.49
C GLY A 96 2.96 9.70 -16.39
N ASP A 97 4.16 10.01 -16.89
CA ASP A 97 4.68 11.38 -16.88
C ASP A 97 3.97 12.28 -17.90
N GLY A 98 3.49 11.72 -19.01
CA GLY A 98 2.63 12.40 -19.97
C GLY A 98 1.20 12.57 -19.45
N THR A 99 0.59 11.53 -18.86
CA THR A 99 -0.75 11.57 -18.28
C THR A 99 -0.83 12.42 -17.02
N ALA A 100 0.24 12.52 -16.24
CA ALA A 100 0.32 13.38 -15.06
C ALA A 100 0.17 14.88 -15.39
N LEU A 101 0.44 15.30 -16.63
CA LEU A 101 0.16 16.67 -17.08
C LEU A 101 -1.33 16.99 -17.12
N ILE A 102 -2.17 15.96 -17.31
CA ILE A 102 -3.63 16.07 -17.24
C ILE A 102 -4.10 15.86 -15.80
N GLY A 103 -3.59 14.82 -15.14
CA GLY A 103 -3.99 14.33 -13.83
C GLY A 103 -5.21 13.42 -13.90
N ASP A 104 -5.10 12.23 -13.29
CA ASP A 104 -6.21 11.26 -13.24
C ASP A 104 -7.43 11.84 -12.50
N PRO A 105 -8.59 11.97 -13.15
CA PRO A 105 -9.82 12.40 -12.50
C PRO A 105 -10.50 11.34 -11.64
N SER A 106 -10.02 10.06 -11.65
CA SER A 106 -10.65 8.94 -10.93
C SER A 106 -10.86 9.22 -9.45
N GLY A 107 -12.10 8.97 -8.98
CA GLY A 107 -12.44 9.05 -7.57
C GLY A 107 -12.40 10.47 -6.97
N ARG A 108 -12.46 11.52 -7.77
CA ARG A 108 -12.40 12.91 -7.32
C ARG A 108 -13.61 13.73 -7.74
N ASN A 109 -13.94 14.70 -6.89
CA ASN A 109 -15.03 15.65 -7.15
C ASN A 109 -14.54 17.00 -7.74
N THR A 110 -13.23 17.19 -7.88
CA THR A 110 -12.61 18.43 -8.35
C THR A 110 -11.40 18.11 -9.24
N THR A 111 -11.09 18.99 -10.18
CA THR A 111 -9.89 18.92 -11.02
C THR A 111 -8.62 18.93 -10.16
N ARG A 112 -7.64 18.05 -10.50
CA ARG A 112 -6.32 18.05 -9.84
C ARG A 112 -5.51 19.30 -10.19
N PRO A 113 -4.75 19.87 -9.23
CA PRO A 113 -3.68 20.79 -9.57
C PRO A 113 -2.66 20.09 -10.50
N GLN A 114 -2.25 20.77 -11.55
CA GLN A 114 -1.21 20.26 -12.46
C GLN A 114 0.15 20.31 -11.75
N LEU A 115 0.92 19.22 -11.90
CA LEU A 115 2.31 19.16 -11.43
C LEU A 115 3.25 19.75 -12.50
N THR A 116 4.38 20.31 -12.05
CA THR A 116 5.45 20.70 -12.98
C THR A 116 6.21 19.47 -13.48
N SER A 117 6.86 19.60 -14.65
CA SER A 117 7.67 18.49 -15.21
C SER A 117 8.81 18.08 -14.25
N GLU A 118 9.37 19.02 -13.49
CA GLU A 118 10.42 18.73 -12.49
C GLU A 118 9.86 17.91 -11.32
N GLN A 119 8.67 18.28 -10.82
CA GLN A 119 8.00 17.53 -9.77
C GLN A 119 7.65 16.11 -10.23
N ILE A 120 7.14 15.97 -11.46
CA ILE A 120 6.82 14.68 -12.06
C ILE A 120 8.07 13.78 -12.13
N LYS A 121 9.19 14.32 -12.61
CA LYS A 121 10.46 13.57 -12.70
C LYS A 121 10.99 13.15 -11.34
N ALA A 122 10.99 14.04 -10.35
CA ALA A 122 11.45 13.73 -9.01
C ALA A 122 10.60 12.62 -8.36
N ASN A 123 9.27 12.74 -8.45
CA ASN A 123 8.35 11.73 -7.93
C ASN A 123 8.49 10.39 -8.66
N ALA A 124 8.68 10.42 -10.00
CA ALA A 124 8.87 9.23 -10.81
C ALA A 124 10.09 8.41 -10.36
N GLN A 125 11.23 9.08 -10.13
CA GLN A 125 12.43 8.39 -9.66
C GLN A 125 12.20 7.70 -8.32
N THR A 126 11.62 8.42 -7.35
CA THR A 126 11.32 7.85 -6.03
C THR A 126 10.35 6.67 -6.12
N TYR A 127 9.33 6.76 -7.00
CA TYR A 127 8.39 5.67 -7.21
C TYR A 127 9.09 4.42 -7.79
N VAL A 128 9.94 4.61 -8.79
CA VAL A 128 10.70 3.53 -9.46
C VAL A 128 11.62 2.82 -8.46
N ASP A 129 12.37 3.59 -7.64
CA ASP A 129 13.28 3.03 -6.64
C ASP A 129 12.52 2.15 -5.62
N GLN A 130 11.31 2.54 -5.23
CA GLN A 130 10.48 1.76 -4.32
C GLN A 130 9.78 0.57 -5.02
N ALA A 131 9.36 0.73 -6.29
CA ALA A 131 8.75 -0.35 -7.06
C ALA A 131 9.74 -1.52 -7.27
N PHE A 132 11.01 -1.22 -7.45
CA PHE A 132 12.06 -2.24 -7.60
C PHE A 132 12.48 -2.94 -6.29
N LYS A 133 11.92 -2.54 -5.15
CA LYS A 133 11.96 -3.39 -3.94
C LYS A 133 11.01 -4.61 -4.08
N ILE A 134 10.05 -4.56 -5.00
CA ILE A 134 9.04 -5.61 -5.20
C ILE A 134 9.30 -6.35 -6.52
N LEU A 135 9.50 -5.59 -7.60
CA LEU A 135 9.67 -6.11 -8.95
C LEU A 135 11.12 -6.50 -9.22
N ASP A 136 11.30 -7.54 -10.01
CA ASP A 136 12.59 -7.91 -10.56
C ASP A 136 12.96 -6.93 -11.70
N PRO A 137 14.01 -6.11 -11.54
CA PRO A 137 14.38 -5.12 -12.54
C PRO A 137 14.80 -5.72 -13.89
N GLU A 138 15.35 -6.94 -13.90
CA GLU A 138 15.77 -7.61 -15.14
C GLU A 138 14.57 -8.14 -15.96
N LYS A 139 13.41 -8.31 -15.30
CA LYS A 139 12.16 -8.80 -15.91
C LYS A 139 11.11 -7.70 -16.06
N THR A 140 11.46 -6.44 -15.78
CA THR A 140 10.54 -5.30 -15.86
C THR A 140 10.97 -4.36 -16.98
N ALA A 141 10.11 -4.17 -17.97
CA ALA A 141 10.25 -3.09 -18.93
C ALA A 141 9.72 -1.79 -18.27
N LEU A 142 10.62 -0.89 -17.91
CA LEU A 142 10.25 0.45 -17.44
C LEU A 142 10.07 1.38 -18.62
N ARG A 143 8.91 2.01 -18.77
CA ARG A 143 8.57 2.93 -19.86
C ARG A 143 7.96 4.22 -19.31
N TYR A 144 8.13 5.28 -20.05
CA TYR A 144 7.52 6.58 -19.76
C TYR A 144 6.53 6.91 -20.88
N ASN A 145 5.26 7.17 -20.56
CA ASN A 145 4.28 7.37 -21.61
C ASN A 145 4.43 8.70 -22.36
N SER A 146 5.22 9.63 -21.87
CA SER A 146 5.67 10.79 -22.65
C SER A 146 6.41 10.39 -23.94
N GLU A 147 7.05 9.21 -23.99
CA GLU A 147 7.76 8.70 -25.17
C GLU A 147 6.86 8.66 -26.43
N TRP A 148 5.60 8.34 -26.26
CA TRP A 148 4.62 8.27 -27.36
C TRP A 148 3.54 9.33 -27.28
N LEU A 149 3.07 9.72 -26.10
CA LEU A 149 1.97 10.69 -25.96
C LEU A 149 2.39 12.09 -26.42
N LEU A 150 3.60 12.55 -26.06
CA LEU A 150 4.08 13.88 -26.47
C LEU A 150 4.56 13.95 -27.91
N SER A 151 4.68 12.81 -28.60
CA SER A 151 5.00 12.76 -30.02
C SER A 151 3.75 12.81 -30.91
N LEU A 152 2.53 12.66 -30.35
CA LEU A 152 1.29 12.76 -31.09
C LEU A 152 1.09 14.19 -31.61
N ASN A 153 0.91 14.32 -32.91
CA ASN A 153 0.51 15.59 -33.49
C ASN A 153 -1.02 15.77 -33.43
N MET A 154 -1.53 16.91 -33.88
CA MET A 154 -2.96 17.22 -33.83
C MET A 154 -3.81 16.21 -34.63
N GLU A 155 -3.32 15.74 -35.77
CA GLU A 155 -4.03 14.75 -36.60
C GLU A 155 -4.15 13.42 -35.87
N ASP A 156 -3.07 12.97 -35.20
CA ASP A 156 -3.06 11.74 -34.42
C ASP A 156 -4.01 11.83 -33.24
N LEU A 157 -4.01 12.98 -32.54
CA LEU A 157 -4.92 13.22 -31.42
C LEU A 157 -6.39 13.22 -31.86
N LEU A 158 -6.71 13.81 -33.00
CA LEU A 158 -8.06 13.79 -33.56
C LEU A 158 -8.50 12.37 -33.94
N LYS A 159 -7.60 11.58 -34.56
CA LYS A 159 -7.86 10.17 -34.86
C LYS A 159 -8.09 9.35 -33.59
N LEU A 160 -7.29 9.56 -32.57
CA LEU A 160 -7.45 8.90 -31.27
C LEU A 160 -8.80 9.28 -30.64
N ALA A 161 -9.12 10.58 -30.54
CA ALA A 161 -10.35 11.08 -29.96
C ALA A 161 -11.60 10.61 -30.69
N SER A 162 -11.54 10.41 -32.02
CA SER A 162 -12.68 9.94 -32.82
C SER A 162 -13.17 8.52 -32.45
N ASN A 163 -12.37 7.75 -31.70
CA ASN A 163 -12.76 6.44 -31.20
C ASN A 163 -13.66 6.50 -29.98
N PHE A 164 -13.84 7.66 -29.36
CA PHE A 164 -14.63 7.82 -28.13
C PHE A 164 -15.74 8.85 -28.35
N THR A 165 -16.87 8.63 -27.69
CA THR A 165 -17.96 9.60 -27.67
C THR A 165 -18.04 10.29 -26.31
N VAL A 166 -18.52 11.54 -26.27
CA VAL A 166 -18.76 12.25 -24.99
C VAL A 166 -19.71 11.45 -24.10
N ALA A 167 -20.75 10.83 -24.70
CA ALA A 167 -21.69 9.98 -23.94
C ALA A 167 -20.95 8.83 -23.23
N ARG A 168 -20.03 8.12 -23.93
CA ARG A 168 -19.23 7.04 -23.34
C ARG A 168 -18.34 7.54 -22.21
N ILE A 169 -17.68 8.68 -22.38
CA ILE A 169 -16.82 9.25 -21.32
C ILE A 169 -17.64 9.66 -20.09
N LEU A 170 -18.86 10.16 -20.28
CA LEU A 170 -19.77 10.55 -19.18
C LEU A 170 -20.38 9.35 -18.42
N GLU A 171 -20.22 8.11 -18.88
CA GLU A 171 -20.58 6.90 -18.11
C GLU A 171 -19.62 6.66 -16.93
N ARG A 172 -18.45 7.27 -16.92
CA ARG A 172 -17.53 7.19 -15.82
C ARG A 172 -18.11 7.87 -14.58
N ASP A 173 -18.11 7.17 -13.44
CA ASP A 173 -18.81 7.56 -12.21
C ASP A 173 -18.54 9.00 -11.75
N ASP A 174 -17.29 9.43 -11.76
CA ASP A 174 -16.88 10.77 -11.33
C ASP A 174 -17.37 11.84 -12.30
N PHE A 175 -17.24 11.63 -13.62
CA PHE A 175 -17.79 12.53 -14.63
C PHE A 175 -19.31 12.55 -14.59
N HIS A 176 -19.96 11.41 -14.45
CA HIS A 176 -21.41 11.32 -14.32
C HIS A 176 -21.92 12.14 -13.14
N LYS A 177 -21.32 11.96 -11.97
CA LYS A 177 -21.67 12.70 -10.74
C LYS A 177 -21.45 14.20 -10.90
N ARG A 178 -20.31 14.61 -11.44
CA ARG A 178 -20.00 16.03 -11.67
C ARG A 178 -20.94 16.65 -12.68
N TYR A 179 -21.22 15.97 -13.79
CA TYR A 179 -22.16 16.43 -14.82
C TYR A 179 -23.57 16.58 -14.27
N THR A 180 -24.09 15.57 -13.57
CA THR A 180 -25.44 15.59 -12.98
C THR A 180 -25.60 16.68 -11.91
N ASN A 181 -24.53 16.95 -11.16
CA ASN A 181 -24.51 18.00 -10.13
C ASN A 181 -24.10 19.37 -10.66
N SER A 182 -24.05 19.57 -11.99
CA SER A 182 -23.62 20.82 -12.64
C SER A 182 -22.24 21.32 -12.16
N GLN A 183 -21.36 20.41 -11.78
CA GLN A 183 -19.98 20.72 -11.41
C GLN A 183 -19.11 20.80 -12.68
N PRO A 184 -18.12 21.71 -12.73
CA PRO A 184 -17.30 21.88 -13.91
C PRO A 184 -16.45 20.65 -14.21
N ILE A 185 -16.37 20.28 -15.49
CA ILE A 185 -15.47 19.27 -16.04
C ILE A 185 -14.64 19.94 -17.12
N SER A 186 -13.34 19.98 -16.97
CA SER A 186 -12.44 20.59 -17.96
C SER A 186 -12.24 19.65 -19.16
N LEU A 187 -12.18 20.19 -20.37
CA LEU A 187 -12.04 19.38 -21.59
C LEU A 187 -10.82 18.46 -21.61
N HIS A 188 -9.70 18.90 -21.02
CA HIS A 188 -8.49 18.08 -20.99
C HIS A 188 -8.66 16.80 -20.12
N GLU A 189 -9.57 16.82 -19.11
CA GLU A 189 -9.84 15.64 -18.29
C GLU A 189 -10.43 14.48 -19.11
N PHE A 190 -11.17 14.79 -20.19
CA PHE A 190 -11.69 13.77 -21.12
C PHE A 190 -10.59 13.05 -21.91
N LEU A 191 -9.42 13.66 -22.04
CA LEU A 191 -8.28 13.04 -22.72
C LEU A 191 -7.58 11.97 -21.87
N TYR A 192 -7.71 12.03 -20.55
CA TYR A 192 -7.01 11.09 -19.67
C TYR A 192 -7.33 9.63 -19.98
N PRO A 193 -8.58 9.17 -20.04
CA PRO A 193 -8.92 7.79 -20.40
C PRO A 193 -8.40 7.38 -21.78
N LEU A 194 -8.38 8.32 -22.73
CA LEU A 194 -7.87 8.07 -24.10
C LEU A 194 -6.36 7.86 -24.11
N MET A 195 -5.63 8.66 -23.32
CA MET A 195 -4.17 8.54 -23.22
C MET A 195 -3.77 7.22 -22.56
N GLN A 196 -4.43 6.84 -21.47
CA GLN A 196 -4.20 5.54 -20.83
C GLN A 196 -4.57 4.37 -21.76
N ALA A 197 -5.66 4.50 -22.52
CA ALA A 197 -6.06 3.51 -23.51
C ALA A 197 -4.99 3.35 -24.62
N TYR A 198 -4.41 4.47 -25.06
CA TYR A 198 -3.35 4.44 -26.07
C TYR A 198 -2.06 3.81 -25.55
N ASP A 199 -1.72 3.92 -24.27
CA ASP A 199 -0.61 3.18 -23.66
C ASP A 199 -0.74 1.67 -23.95
N SER A 200 -1.93 1.10 -23.80
CA SER A 200 -2.18 -0.34 -24.05
C SER A 200 -1.99 -0.73 -25.51
N VAL A 201 -2.35 0.16 -26.42
CA VAL A 201 -2.12 -0.04 -27.87
C VAL A 201 -0.63 -0.05 -28.18
N VAL A 202 0.12 0.93 -27.68
CA VAL A 202 1.56 1.08 -27.94
C VAL A 202 2.35 -0.12 -27.44
N ILE A 203 2.09 -0.57 -26.23
CA ILE A 203 2.82 -1.71 -25.66
C ILE A 203 2.21 -3.07 -26.01
N LYS A 204 1.09 -3.10 -26.71
CA LYS A 204 0.35 -4.34 -27.05
C LYS A 204 0.05 -5.19 -25.80
N ALA A 205 -0.60 -4.59 -24.82
CA ALA A 205 -0.87 -5.24 -23.56
C ALA A 205 -1.79 -6.46 -23.72
N ASP A 206 -1.44 -7.59 -23.09
CA ASP A 206 -2.33 -8.75 -22.95
C ASP A 206 -3.22 -8.63 -21.74
N VAL A 207 -2.70 -8.06 -20.66
CA VAL A 207 -3.43 -7.81 -19.41
C VAL A 207 -3.04 -6.43 -18.91
N GLU A 208 -4.03 -5.65 -18.47
CA GLU A 208 -3.81 -4.38 -17.76
C GLU A 208 -4.31 -4.48 -16.33
N LEU A 209 -3.46 -4.09 -15.37
CA LEU A 209 -3.78 -4.04 -13.95
C LEU A 209 -4.20 -2.63 -13.53
N GLY A 210 -5.13 -2.56 -12.57
CA GLY A 210 -5.51 -1.29 -11.92
C GLY A 210 -6.26 -1.52 -10.62
N GLY A 211 -6.53 -0.45 -9.88
CA GLY A 211 -7.49 -0.49 -8.78
C GLY A 211 -8.93 -0.61 -9.30
N THR A 212 -9.88 -0.95 -8.44
CA THR A 212 -11.31 -1.00 -8.82
C THR A 212 -11.81 0.33 -9.35
N ASP A 213 -11.25 1.44 -8.94
CA ASP A 213 -11.54 2.79 -9.43
C ASP A 213 -11.02 3.07 -10.85
N GLN A 214 -10.15 2.21 -11.38
CA GLN A 214 -9.57 2.30 -12.72
C GLN A 214 -10.33 1.51 -13.79
N LEU A 215 -11.34 0.72 -13.41
CA LEU A 215 -12.01 -0.22 -14.33
C LEU A 215 -12.47 0.46 -15.63
N PHE A 216 -13.02 1.67 -15.56
CA PHE A 216 -13.45 2.39 -16.75
C PHE A 216 -12.28 2.64 -17.72
N ASN A 217 -11.15 3.09 -17.21
CA ASN A 217 -9.96 3.38 -18.03
C ASN A 217 -9.39 2.09 -18.66
N LEU A 218 -9.37 0.99 -17.90
CA LEU A 218 -8.93 -0.31 -18.39
C LEU A 218 -9.84 -0.81 -19.54
N LEU A 219 -11.15 -0.67 -19.38
CA LEU A 219 -12.14 -1.02 -20.41
C LEU A 219 -12.03 -0.12 -21.65
N ALA A 220 -11.72 1.17 -21.47
CA ALA A 220 -11.44 2.08 -22.58
C ALA A 220 -10.22 1.62 -23.39
N GLY A 221 -9.16 1.12 -22.71
CA GLY A 221 -8.00 0.51 -23.37
C GLY A 221 -8.38 -0.71 -24.19
N ARG A 222 -9.16 -1.60 -23.62
CA ARG A 222 -9.67 -2.79 -24.31
C ARG A 222 -10.50 -2.42 -25.54
N GLU A 223 -11.43 -1.46 -25.40
CA GLU A 223 -12.29 -0.97 -26.49
C GLU A 223 -11.46 -0.33 -27.63
N LEU A 224 -10.45 0.47 -27.29
CA LEU A 224 -9.57 1.08 -28.27
C LEU A 224 -8.76 0.06 -29.06
N MET A 225 -8.17 -0.93 -28.38
CA MET A 225 -7.44 -2.02 -29.03
C MET A 225 -8.32 -2.77 -30.04
N GLU A 226 -9.56 -3.09 -29.67
CA GLU A 226 -10.52 -3.75 -30.56
C GLU A 226 -10.84 -2.90 -31.80
N LYS A 227 -11.10 -1.59 -31.62
CA LYS A 227 -11.34 -0.65 -32.73
C LYS A 227 -10.14 -0.49 -33.67
N MET A 228 -8.94 -0.69 -33.16
CA MET A 228 -7.70 -0.68 -33.92
C MET A 228 -7.35 -2.04 -34.54
N GLY A 229 -8.24 -3.04 -34.44
CA GLY A 229 -8.05 -4.39 -35.01
C GLY A 229 -7.01 -5.23 -34.25
N MET A 230 -6.71 -4.89 -33.01
CA MET A 230 -5.81 -5.64 -32.14
C MET A 230 -6.61 -6.61 -31.25
N GLU A 231 -5.96 -7.67 -30.75
CA GLU A 231 -6.55 -8.51 -29.73
C GLU A 231 -6.71 -7.69 -28.44
N PRO A 232 -7.94 -7.60 -27.88
CA PRO A 232 -8.17 -6.77 -26.71
C PRO A 232 -7.48 -7.33 -25.46
N GLN A 233 -6.97 -6.42 -24.63
CA GLN A 233 -6.42 -6.79 -23.31
C GLN A 233 -7.47 -7.34 -22.38
N VAL A 234 -7.04 -8.11 -21.38
CA VAL A 234 -7.84 -8.44 -20.19
C VAL A 234 -7.65 -7.36 -19.15
N CYS A 235 -8.76 -6.93 -18.53
CA CYS A 235 -8.74 -5.95 -17.46
C CYS A 235 -8.78 -6.67 -16.12
N LEU A 236 -7.74 -6.49 -15.28
CA LEU A 236 -7.68 -7.06 -13.94
C LEU A 236 -7.69 -5.95 -12.91
N THR A 237 -8.72 -5.91 -12.07
CA THR A 237 -8.80 -4.92 -11.00
C THR A 237 -8.52 -5.54 -9.64
N LEU A 238 -7.87 -4.75 -8.79
CA LEU A 238 -7.52 -5.09 -7.42
C LEU A 238 -8.30 -4.22 -6.45
N PRO A 239 -8.77 -4.78 -5.33
CA PRO A 239 -9.47 -4.01 -4.33
C PRO A 239 -8.53 -3.00 -3.67
N LEU A 240 -9.09 -1.91 -3.17
CA LEU A 240 -8.36 -0.99 -2.31
C LEU A 240 -8.04 -1.68 -0.98
N LEU A 241 -6.84 -1.47 -0.48
CA LEU A 241 -6.41 -1.96 0.83
C LEU A 241 -6.79 -0.92 1.89
N GLU A 242 -7.52 -1.35 2.92
CA GLU A 242 -7.82 -0.51 4.08
C GLU A 242 -6.55 -0.25 4.89
N GLY A 243 -6.51 0.90 5.55
CA GLY A 243 -5.43 1.25 6.46
C GLY A 243 -5.52 0.57 7.82
N THR A 244 -4.67 1.01 8.74
CA THR A 244 -4.60 0.47 10.12
C THR A 244 -5.87 0.71 10.95
N ASP A 245 -6.73 1.64 10.51
CA ASP A 245 -8.05 1.89 11.09
C ASP A 245 -9.09 0.83 10.72
N GLY A 246 -8.81 0.00 9.73
CA GLY A 246 -9.66 -1.10 9.28
C GLY A 246 -10.92 -0.69 8.50
N VAL A 247 -11.12 0.59 8.21
CA VAL A 247 -12.35 1.12 7.61
C VAL A 247 -12.07 1.87 6.32
N GLN A 248 -11.16 2.85 6.38
CA GLN A 248 -10.87 3.70 5.24
C GLN A 248 -9.73 3.11 4.40
N LYS A 249 -9.76 3.39 3.08
CA LYS A 249 -8.63 3.05 2.23
C LYS A 249 -7.34 3.62 2.82
N MET A 250 -6.27 2.86 2.70
CA MET A 250 -4.95 3.30 3.14
C MET A 250 -4.55 4.60 2.46
N SER A 251 -4.19 5.61 3.25
CA SER A 251 -3.78 6.91 2.74
C SER A 251 -2.93 7.66 3.76
N LYS A 252 -1.93 8.41 3.28
CA LYS A 252 -1.14 9.34 4.11
C LYS A 252 -2.00 10.44 4.73
N SER A 253 -2.98 10.96 3.97
CA SER A 253 -3.86 12.03 4.45
C SER A 253 -4.77 11.61 5.61
N TYR A 254 -5.04 10.30 5.74
CA TYR A 254 -5.79 9.75 6.87
C TYR A 254 -4.92 9.29 8.03
N GLY A 255 -3.59 9.28 7.86
CA GLY A 255 -2.67 8.80 8.91
C GLY A 255 -2.76 7.30 9.20
N ASN A 256 -3.45 6.52 8.36
CA ASN A 256 -3.73 5.08 8.51
C ASN A 256 -2.83 4.20 7.63
N TYR A 257 -1.73 4.73 7.12
CA TYR A 257 -0.89 4.05 6.15
C TYR A 257 0.27 3.27 6.79
N ILE A 258 0.75 2.26 6.05
CA ILE A 258 2.00 1.53 6.30
C ILE A 258 2.91 1.81 5.11
N GLY A 259 3.97 2.59 5.34
CA GLY A 259 4.93 2.98 4.30
C GLY A 259 5.88 1.84 3.96
N LEU A 260 6.34 1.77 2.70
CA LEU A 260 7.36 0.79 2.31
C LEU A 260 8.75 1.12 2.88
N THR A 261 8.92 2.34 3.35
CA THR A 261 10.17 2.86 3.95
C THR A 261 10.04 3.11 5.44
N ASP A 262 8.93 2.67 6.06
CA ASP A 262 8.80 2.70 7.52
C ASP A 262 9.88 1.81 8.15
N GLU A 263 10.43 2.23 9.28
CA GLU A 263 11.35 1.40 10.05
C GLU A 263 10.74 0.01 10.36
N PRO A 264 11.53 -1.08 10.33
CA PRO A 264 11.01 -2.45 10.49
C PRO A 264 10.10 -2.64 11.70
N ALA A 265 10.46 -2.07 12.85
CA ALA A 265 9.67 -2.17 14.08
C ALA A 265 8.34 -1.40 13.98
N ASP A 266 8.33 -0.23 13.32
CA ASP A 266 7.10 0.55 13.09
C ASP A 266 6.18 -0.16 12.10
N MET A 267 6.74 -0.67 10.99
CA MET A 267 5.99 -1.47 10.01
C MET A 267 5.36 -2.70 10.68
N PHE A 268 6.13 -3.46 11.48
CA PHE A 268 5.62 -4.61 12.24
C PHE A 268 4.47 -4.20 13.18
N GLY A 269 4.68 -3.16 13.98
CA GLY A 269 3.67 -2.64 14.91
C GLY A 269 2.39 -2.18 14.23
N LYS A 270 2.50 -1.52 13.07
CA LYS A 270 1.34 -1.09 12.26
C LYS A 270 0.58 -2.29 11.71
N VAL A 271 1.26 -3.33 11.20
CA VAL A 271 0.60 -4.56 10.74
C VAL A 271 -0.09 -5.27 11.91
N MET A 272 0.55 -5.32 13.08
CA MET A 272 -0.09 -5.89 14.28
C MET A 272 -1.33 -5.12 14.75
N SER A 273 -1.49 -3.86 14.35
CA SER A 273 -2.64 -3.02 14.76
C SER A 273 -3.86 -3.15 13.85
N ILE A 274 -3.77 -3.79 12.69
CA ILE A 274 -4.94 -3.99 11.81
C ILE A 274 -5.99 -4.86 12.50
N PRO A 275 -7.30 -4.70 12.22
CA PRO A 275 -8.34 -5.62 12.65
C PRO A 275 -8.09 -7.07 12.17
N ASP A 276 -8.54 -8.06 12.96
CA ASP A 276 -8.32 -9.48 12.63
C ASP A 276 -9.02 -9.89 11.33
N GLU A 277 -10.16 -9.29 11.04
CA GLU A 277 -10.96 -9.51 9.84
C GLU A 277 -10.22 -9.15 8.55
N LEU A 278 -9.23 -8.27 8.63
CA LEU A 278 -8.42 -7.87 7.48
C LEU A 278 -7.20 -8.77 7.24
N MET A 279 -6.86 -9.67 8.15
CA MET A 279 -5.64 -10.48 8.03
C MET A 279 -5.56 -11.25 6.71
N VAL A 280 -6.60 -11.97 6.33
CA VAL A 280 -6.63 -12.73 5.07
C VAL A 280 -6.48 -11.81 3.87
N LYS A 281 -7.16 -10.67 3.87
CA LYS A 281 -7.03 -9.66 2.81
C LYS A 281 -5.59 -9.14 2.69
N TYR A 282 -4.94 -8.84 3.81
CA TYR A 282 -3.54 -8.41 3.81
C TYR A 282 -2.60 -9.51 3.34
N TYR A 283 -2.84 -10.78 3.70
CA TYR A 283 -2.09 -11.90 3.16
C TYR A 283 -2.20 -11.98 1.64
N ARG A 284 -3.41 -11.86 1.08
CA ARG A 284 -3.63 -11.94 -0.37
C ARG A 284 -3.06 -10.76 -1.15
N LEU A 285 -3.05 -9.56 -0.57
CA LEU A 285 -2.72 -8.32 -1.28
C LEU A 285 -1.32 -7.78 -0.96
N ALA A 286 -0.80 -8.02 0.23
CA ALA A 286 0.42 -7.39 0.72
C ALA A 286 1.54 -8.36 1.09
N SER A 287 1.26 -9.66 1.29
CA SER A 287 2.29 -10.63 1.62
C SER A 287 3.04 -11.16 0.39
N ALA A 288 4.17 -11.82 0.62
CA ALA A 288 4.93 -12.53 -0.41
C ALA A 288 4.68 -14.04 -0.41
N LEU A 289 3.69 -14.53 0.36
CA LEU A 289 3.40 -15.95 0.45
C LEU A 289 2.74 -16.50 -0.83
N PRO A 290 3.02 -17.76 -1.19
CA PRO A 290 2.27 -18.49 -2.21
C PRO A 290 0.78 -18.59 -1.87
N VAL A 291 -0.06 -18.59 -2.91
CA VAL A 291 -1.53 -18.61 -2.76
C VAL A 291 -2.03 -19.82 -1.98
N ASP A 292 -1.46 -21.00 -2.24
CA ASP A 292 -1.85 -22.24 -1.54
C ASP A 292 -1.64 -22.13 -0.02
N GLN A 293 -0.55 -21.49 0.41
CA GLN A 293 -0.29 -21.25 1.84
C GLN A 293 -1.29 -20.25 2.43
N ILE A 294 -1.67 -19.23 1.66
CA ILE A 294 -2.69 -18.28 2.09
C ILE A 294 -4.04 -18.97 2.24
N ASP A 295 -4.39 -19.86 1.31
CA ASP A 295 -5.62 -20.66 1.38
C ASP A 295 -5.64 -21.62 2.58
N GLU A 296 -4.47 -22.17 2.96
CA GLU A 296 -4.34 -22.96 4.20
C GLU A 296 -4.52 -22.10 5.44
N ILE A 297 -3.95 -20.89 5.46
CA ILE A 297 -4.12 -19.96 6.58
C ILE A 297 -5.60 -19.56 6.72
N GLU A 298 -6.26 -19.22 5.63
CA GLU A 298 -7.69 -18.85 5.64
C GLU A 298 -8.56 -19.97 6.15
N ARG A 299 -8.35 -21.23 5.67
CA ARG A 299 -9.07 -22.41 6.15
C ARG A 299 -8.82 -22.67 7.63
N GLY A 300 -7.56 -22.57 8.07
CA GLY A 300 -7.20 -22.81 9.47
C GLY A 300 -7.77 -21.76 10.44
N LEU A 301 -7.87 -20.48 9.99
CA LEU A 301 -8.56 -19.44 10.76
C LEU A 301 -10.06 -19.68 10.83
N ALA A 302 -10.70 -20.06 9.70
CA ALA A 302 -12.12 -20.33 9.64
C ALA A 302 -12.54 -21.56 10.47
N ALA A 303 -11.63 -22.52 10.66
CA ALA A 303 -11.85 -23.73 11.46
C ALA A 303 -11.42 -23.58 12.94
N ASP A 304 -11.00 -22.40 13.38
CA ASP A 304 -10.41 -22.12 14.71
C ASP A 304 -9.18 -23.00 15.04
N GLU A 305 -8.52 -23.54 14.02
CA GLU A 305 -7.29 -24.35 14.17
C GLU A 305 -6.04 -23.47 14.34
N LEU A 306 -6.09 -22.23 13.82
CA LEU A 306 -5.02 -21.25 13.89
C LEU A 306 -5.38 -20.09 14.83
N HIS A 307 -4.48 -19.77 15.74
CA HIS A 307 -4.67 -18.66 16.67
C HIS A 307 -4.44 -17.31 15.96
N PRO A 308 -5.42 -16.37 15.91
CA PRO A 308 -5.32 -15.11 15.17
C PRO A 308 -4.05 -14.29 15.45
N ASN A 309 -3.66 -14.15 16.70
CA ASN A 309 -2.45 -13.39 17.07
C ASN A 309 -1.17 -13.99 16.45
N LYS A 310 -1.04 -15.32 16.41
CA LYS A 310 0.13 -15.98 15.79
C LYS A 310 0.14 -15.77 14.28
N VAL A 311 -1.03 -15.87 13.64
CA VAL A 311 -1.18 -15.63 12.20
C VAL A 311 -0.84 -14.18 11.88
N LYS A 312 -1.32 -13.22 12.67
CA LYS A 312 -1.00 -11.79 12.47
C LYS A 312 0.48 -11.49 12.63
N ARG A 313 1.17 -12.13 13.59
CA ARG A 313 2.62 -12.02 13.74
C ARG A 313 3.38 -12.56 12.53
N ALA A 314 2.96 -13.72 12.02
CA ALA A 314 3.55 -14.29 10.82
C ALA A 314 3.33 -13.38 9.60
N LEU A 315 2.15 -12.75 9.48
CA LEU A 315 1.87 -11.73 8.46
C LEU A 315 2.82 -10.53 8.60
N ALA A 316 2.96 -9.98 9.80
CA ALA A 316 3.82 -8.83 10.05
C ALA A 316 5.28 -9.13 9.71
N LYS A 317 5.80 -10.31 10.11
CA LYS A 317 7.14 -10.76 9.72
C LYS A 317 7.30 -10.89 8.22
N ASN A 318 6.35 -11.54 7.55
CA ASN A 318 6.41 -11.72 6.10
C ASN A 318 6.41 -10.36 5.36
N ILE A 319 5.61 -9.39 5.81
CA ILE A 319 5.60 -8.05 5.21
C ILE A 319 6.93 -7.34 5.45
N VAL A 320 7.47 -7.35 6.68
CA VAL A 320 8.77 -6.72 6.96
C VAL A 320 9.89 -7.40 6.16
N ALA A 321 9.95 -8.73 6.15
CA ALA A 321 10.97 -9.47 5.40
C ALA A 321 10.93 -9.17 3.90
N ALA A 322 9.75 -8.89 3.34
CA ALA A 322 9.58 -8.61 1.93
C ALA A 322 10.16 -7.24 1.49
N TYR A 323 10.37 -6.30 2.40
CA TYR A 323 10.93 -4.96 2.11
C TYR A 323 12.32 -4.75 2.70
N TYR A 324 12.71 -5.58 3.64
CA TYR A 324 14.02 -5.59 4.29
C TYR A 324 14.64 -6.98 4.16
N ASP A 325 14.69 -7.76 5.25
CA ASP A 325 15.13 -9.15 5.28
C ASP A 325 14.55 -9.89 6.49
N GLU A 326 14.80 -11.19 6.57
CA GLU A 326 14.34 -12.03 7.67
C GLU A 326 14.94 -11.62 9.04
N ALA A 327 16.18 -11.11 9.05
CA ALA A 327 16.83 -10.67 10.29
C ALA A 327 16.14 -9.41 10.85
N ALA A 328 15.83 -8.44 9.97
CA ALA A 328 15.08 -7.26 10.35
C ALA A 328 13.66 -7.59 10.83
N ALA A 329 12.99 -8.56 10.18
CA ALA A 329 11.68 -9.03 10.59
C ALA A 329 11.70 -9.71 11.97
N GLN A 330 12.72 -10.51 12.24
CA GLN A 330 12.90 -11.14 13.56
C GLN A 330 13.19 -10.10 14.64
N ALA A 331 14.09 -9.15 14.38
CA ALA A 331 14.40 -8.06 15.32
C ALA A 331 13.17 -7.19 15.62
N ALA A 332 12.35 -6.90 14.60
CA ALA A 332 11.11 -6.15 14.77
C ALA A 332 10.08 -6.89 15.67
N GLU A 333 9.97 -8.22 15.53
CA GLU A 333 9.12 -9.04 16.40
C GLU A 333 9.63 -9.04 17.83
N GLU A 334 10.94 -9.17 18.05
CA GLU A 334 11.57 -9.15 19.38
C GLU A 334 11.35 -7.80 20.06
N GLN A 335 11.55 -6.70 19.32
CA GLN A 335 11.29 -5.36 19.83
C GLN A 335 9.80 -5.16 20.19
N PHE A 336 8.89 -5.65 19.35
CA PHE A 336 7.47 -5.64 19.65
C PHE A 336 7.15 -6.39 20.94
N ASP A 337 7.78 -7.56 21.17
CA ASP A 337 7.59 -8.34 22.38
C ASP A 337 8.14 -7.64 23.64
N LEU A 338 9.28 -6.96 23.55
CA LEU A 338 9.81 -6.14 24.64
C LEU A 338 8.80 -5.06 25.06
N VAL A 339 8.26 -4.32 24.08
CA VAL A 339 7.31 -3.24 24.37
C VAL A 339 5.96 -3.75 24.89
N PHE A 340 5.45 -4.85 24.35
CA PHE A 340 4.06 -5.28 24.61
C PHE A 340 3.91 -6.43 25.62
N LYS A 341 4.87 -7.37 25.69
CA LYS A 341 4.82 -8.48 26.66
C LYS A 341 5.52 -8.17 27.97
N GLN A 342 6.68 -7.50 27.90
CA GLN A 342 7.49 -7.24 29.08
C GLN A 342 7.23 -5.86 29.69
N HIS A 343 6.39 -5.04 29.06
CA HIS A 343 6.18 -3.63 29.41
C HIS A 343 7.51 -2.85 29.45
N ALA A 344 8.51 -3.34 28.74
CA ALA A 344 9.82 -2.73 28.68
C ALA A 344 9.77 -1.45 27.81
N VAL A 345 10.56 -0.50 28.22
CA VAL A 345 10.77 0.73 27.48
C VAL A 345 11.68 0.41 26.29
N PRO A 346 11.42 0.87 25.06
CA PRO A 346 12.31 0.65 23.91
C PRO A 346 13.73 1.16 24.20
N ASP A 347 14.75 0.47 23.64
CA ASP A 347 16.15 0.88 23.84
C ASP A 347 16.49 2.20 23.12
N ASP A 348 15.77 2.54 22.04
CA ASP A 348 15.94 3.78 21.28
C ASP A 348 14.71 4.68 21.43
N ILE A 349 14.76 5.54 22.45
CA ILE A 349 13.71 6.52 22.72
C ILE A 349 14.16 7.88 22.22
N PRO A 350 13.33 8.59 21.42
CA PRO A 350 13.61 9.96 21.04
C PRO A 350 13.90 10.82 22.28
N GLU A 351 15.00 11.56 22.26
CA GLU A 351 15.33 12.54 23.30
C GLU A 351 14.64 13.87 23.02
N PHE A 352 14.13 14.50 24.06
CA PHE A 352 13.50 15.80 24.00
C PHE A 352 14.11 16.73 25.06
N ALA A 353 14.70 17.84 24.59
CA ALA A 353 15.21 18.87 25.49
C ALA A 353 14.05 19.62 26.15
N ALA A 354 13.77 19.26 27.37
CA ALA A 354 12.60 19.74 28.10
C ALA A 354 12.93 21.01 28.89
N ASP A 355 12.07 22.04 28.74
CA ASP A 355 12.08 23.17 29.68
C ASP A 355 11.30 22.74 30.94
N LEU A 356 12.04 22.42 31.98
CA LEU A 356 11.52 22.04 33.29
C LEU A 356 11.48 23.20 34.29
N THR A 357 11.53 24.45 33.82
CA THR A 357 11.42 25.65 34.68
C THR A 357 10.10 25.60 35.45
N PRO A 358 10.14 25.60 36.78
CA PRO A 358 8.93 25.52 37.61
C PRO A 358 8.08 26.78 37.44
N ASN A 359 6.76 26.59 37.52
CA ASN A 359 5.80 27.67 37.68
C ASN A 359 5.90 28.28 39.12
N ASP A 360 5.10 29.32 39.40
CA ASP A 360 5.07 30.00 40.69
C ASP A 360 4.74 29.07 41.88
N ASP A 361 4.08 27.92 41.62
CA ASP A 361 3.77 26.87 42.60
C ASP A 361 4.86 25.80 42.74
N GLY A 362 6.01 25.96 42.08
CA GLY A 362 7.13 25.04 42.13
C GLY A 362 6.98 23.79 41.29
N THR A 363 5.94 23.68 40.45
CA THR A 363 5.66 22.52 39.59
C THR A 363 5.82 22.82 38.11
N VAL A 364 5.93 21.77 37.29
CA VAL A 364 5.89 21.83 35.82
C VAL A 364 4.53 21.39 35.32
N TYR A 365 3.95 22.16 34.39
CA TYR A 365 2.67 21.82 33.76
C TYR A 365 2.83 20.73 32.70
N LEU A 366 2.62 19.49 33.12
CA LEU A 366 2.84 18.28 32.34
C LEU A 366 2.04 18.24 31.04
N ALA A 367 0.81 18.75 31.01
CA ALA A 367 -0.02 18.70 29.80
C ALA A 367 0.56 19.55 28.67
N LYS A 368 1.27 20.66 28.97
CA LYS A 368 2.00 21.44 27.98
C LYS A 368 3.25 20.70 27.52
N LEU A 369 4.01 20.14 28.46
CA LEU A 369 5.23 19.38 28.18
C LEU A 369 4.94 18.20 27.23
N LEU A 370 3.84 17.47 27.44
CA LEU A 370 3.41 16.38 26.56
C LEU A 370 3.06 16.85 25.13
N ALA A 371 2.48 18.04 25.00
CA ALA A 371 2.19 18.64 23.70
C ALA A 371 3.48 19.12 23.01
N ASP A 372 4.37 19.79 23.73
CA ASP A 372 5.65 20.28 23.23
C ASP A 372 6.56 19.12 22.77
N ALA A 373 6.54 18.00 23.49
CA ALA A 373 7.23 16.77 23.14
C ALA A 373 6.52 15.93 22.04
N SER A 374 5.46 16.45 21.41
CA SER A 374 4.67 15.76 20.36
C SER A 374 4.04 14.42 20.80
N LEU A 375 3.93 14.17 22.09
CA LEU A 375 3.24 13.01 22.66
C LEU A 375 1.71 13.17 22.63
N ALA A 376 1.22 14.41 22.58
CA ALA A 376 -0.18 14.76 22.39
C ALA A 376 -0.30 15.91 21.39
N ALA A 377 -1.41 16.01 20.66
CA ALA A 377 -1.62 17.06 19.67
C ALA A 377 -1.92 18.43 20.33
N SER A 378 -2.29 18.47 21.60
CA SER A 378 -2.53 19.68 22.36
C SER A 378 -2.53 19.42 23.86
N ALA A 379 -2.37 20.48 24.67
CA ALA A 379 -2.50 20.38 26.13
C ALA A 379 -3.91 19.91 26.57
N GLY A 380 -4.95 20.18 25.79
CA GLY A 380 -6.31 19.68 26.05
C GLY A 380 -6.42 18.17 25.85
N GLU A 381 -5.78 17.61 24.83
CA GLU A 381 -5.68 16.16 24.63
C GLU A 381 -4.83 15.52 25.74
N ALA A 382 -3.68 16.13 26.05
CA ALA A 382 -2.81 15.64 27.12
C ALA A 382 -3.55 15.51 28.47
N ARG A 383 -4.40 16.47 28.82
CA ARG A 383 -5.24 16.36 30.05
C ARG A 383 -6.15 15.14 30.00
N ARG A 384 -6.85 14.90 28.88
CA ARG A 384 -7.74 13.72 28.72
C ARG A 384 -6.95 12.41 28.85
N LEU A 385 -5.74 12.38 28.33
CA LEU A 385 -4.85 11.21 28.42
C LEU A 385 -4.39 10.97 29.87
N ILE A 386 -4.05 12.03 30.62
CA ILE A 386 -3.70 11.95 32.02
C ILE A 386 -4.92 11.45 32.83
N ASP A 387 -6.10 12.03 32.63
CA ASP A 387 -7.33 11.65 33.34
C ASP A 387 -7.76 10.20 33.05
N GLY A 388 -7.49 9.72 31.85
CA GLY A 388 -7.72 8.34 31.43
C GLY A 388 -6.64 7.33 31.87
N GLY A 389 -5.62 7.77 32.65
CA GLY A 389 -4.52 6.90 33.10
C GLY A 389 -3.57 6.46 31.95
N GLY A 390 -3.62 7.16 30.83
CA GLY A 390 -2.81 6.84 29.63
C GLY A 390 -1.38 7.40 29.66
N VAL A 391 -0.98 8.13 30.72
CA VAL A 391 0.34 8.75 30.83
C VAL A 391 1.13 8.07 31.96
N LYS A 392 2.38 7.70 31.65
CA LYS A 392 3.31 7.13 32.61
C LYS A 392 4.61 7.93 32.64
N VAL A 393 5.23 8.01 33.82
CA VAL A 393 6.57 8.56 34.05
C VAL A 393 7.44 7.43 34.61
N ASN A 394 8.54 7.13 33.93
CA ASN A 394 9.43 6.01 34.27
C ASN A 394 8.70 4.67 34.47
N GLY A 395 7.65 4.41 33.65
CA GLY A 395 6.86 3.19 33.71
C GLY A 395 5.69 3.22 34.71
N GLU A 396 5.62 4.19 35.64
CA GLU A 396 4.54 4.31 36.60
C GLU A 396 3.43 5.22 36.08
N ALA A 397 2.18 4.74 36.17
CA ALA A 397 1.01 5.52 35.77
C ALA A 397 0.79 6.71 36.70
N LEU A 398 0.57 7.87 36.13
CA LEU A 398 0.20 9.06 36.94
C LEU A 398 -1.27 8.97 37.36
N PRO A 399 -1.57 9.41 38.59
CA PRO A 399 -2.95 9.56 39.05
C PRO A 399 -3.73 10.52 38.15
N ALA A 400 -5.05 10.32 38.03
CA ALA A 400 -5.92 11.25 37.34
C ALA A 400 -5.77 12.67 37.90
N LYS A 401 -5.83 13.67 37.01
CA LYS A 401 -5.66 15.11 37.34
C LYS A 401 -4.25 15.53 37.78
N SER A 402 -3.23 14.67 37.65
CA SER A 402 -1.83 15.04 37.88
C SER A 402 -1.30 15.92 36.74
N TYR A 403 -1.84 17.14 36.61
CA TYR A 403 -1.43 18.06 35.55
C TYR A 403 -0.15 18.82 35.86
N ASN A 404 0.13 19.01 37.20
CA ASN A 404 1.30 19.68 37.71
C ASN A 404 2.17 18.66 38.45
N VAL A 405 3.43 18.54 38.04
CA VAL A 405 4.37 17.50 38.49
C VAL A 405 5.65 18.16 38.98
N ASP A 406 6.25 17.59 40.01
CA ASP A 406 7.55 18.03 40.54
C ASP A 406 8.61 17.90 39.44
N PRO A 407 9.37 18.96 39.12
CA PRO A 407 10.47 18.92 38.15
C PRO A 407 11.48 17.79 38.41
N ALA A 408 11.71 17.44 39.65
CA ALA A 408 12.64 16.36 40.03
C ALA A 408 12.19 14.98 39.53
N LEU A 409 10.89 14.75 39.36
CA LEU A 409 10.35 13.51 38.80
C LEU A 409 10.47 13.45 37.26
N LEU A 410 10.68 14.61 36.63
CA LEU A 410 10.73 14.73 35.15
C LEU A 410 12.18 14.78 34.64
N ALA A 411 13.14 15.18 35.46
CA ALA A 411 14.55 15.31 35.05
C ALA A 411 15.13 13.93 34.64
N GLY A 412 15.48 13.77 33.37
CA GLY A 412 15.98 12.51 32.81
C GLY A 412 14.93 11.40 32.72
N ALA A 413 13.64 11.72 32.95
CA ALA A 413 12.57 10.74 32.97
C ALA A 413 12.17 10.30 31.54
N THR A 414 11.68 9.08 31.45
CA THR A 414 10.99 8.59 30.27
C THR A 414 9.49 8.80 30.41
N LEU A 415 8.92 9.62 29.53
CA LEU A 415 7.48 9.79 29.41
C LEU A 415 6.92 8.77 28.43
N GLN A 416 5.80 8.14 28.81
CA GLN A 416 5.05 7.23 27.95
C GLN A 416 3.60 7.72 27.86
N VAL A 417 3.06 7.78 26.62
CA VAL A 417 1.64 8.06 26.36
C VAL A 417 1.01 6.90 25.59
N GLY A 418 0.03 6.28 26.22
CA GLY A 418 -0.57 5.05 25.69
C GLY A 418 0.44 3.91 25.66
N LYS A 419 0.36 3.05 24.61
CA LYS A 419 1.21 1.86 24.50
C LYS A 419 2.44 2.06 23.59
N ARG A 420 2.50 3.15 22.80
CA ARG A 420 3.46 3.28 21.69
C ARG A 420 4.30 4.55 21.66
N LYS A 421 3.89 5.58 22.36
CA LYS A 421 4.59 6.86 22.31
C LYS A 421 5.49 6.99 23.54
N PHE A 422 6.78 7.15 23.30
CA PHE A 422 7.79 7.33 24.33
C PHE A 422 8.65 8.54 23.98
N VAL A 423 9.13 9.25 25.00
CA VAL A 423 10.16 10.28 24.86
C VAL A 423 11.01 10.29 26.14
N LYS A 424 12.31 10.47 26.01
CA LYS A 424 13.23 10.67 27.12
C LYS A 424 13.50 12.15 27.27
N LEU A 425 13.25 12.70 28.43
CA LEU A 425 13.55 14.09 28.76
C LEU A 425 15.04 14.26 29.02
N VAL A 426 15.69 15.25 28.37
CA VAL A 426 17.10 15.58 28.53
C VAL A 426 17.27 17.08 28.81
#